data_abd3c865af34bae411df99cd4d0c43b5
#
_entry.id   abd3c865af34bae411df99cd4d0c43b5
#
_cell.length_a   1.000
_cell.length_b   1.000
_cell.length_c   1.000
_cell.angle_alpha   90.00
_cell.angle_beta   90.00
_cell.angle_gamma   90.00
#
_symmetry.space_group_name_H-M   'P 1'
#
loop_
_entity.id
_entity.type
_entity.pdbx_description
1 polymer ?
#
loop_
_entity_poly.entity_id
_entity_poly.type
_entity_poly.pdbx_seq_one_letter_code
_entity_poly.pdbx_strand_id
1 'polypeptide(L)'
;MKHQNKLTGKLLGLAKTLVIPVAVYVLFGILSGGRMFNSRAILTVLRQAIQPSIICYALLLGMSIGMMNFGAGSFVICAAIIGNGLSNMLGWGLPGLVFFAILISLICSAIMGLLYNWLRVPCMVLSLGMMLVFESMPRVFFPGGAVIATENAFLARQPWCFVIMAAMMAVFYIIYNKTPYGHNIRAIGSNQSVALAAGLNLDKIKFTNFMVGGFFLGVAAVLYMSAQGKVQNVSALGSMAVMMDGFMGVFLGMLLARWSDPALPCSAVC
;
A
#
# COMPACT_ATOMS: atom_id res chain seq x y z
N MET A 1 38.44 -2.27 -9.72
CA MET A 1 37.90 -3.64 -9.69
C MET A 1 36.85 -3.89 -8.61
N LYS A 2 36.89 -3.34 -7.38
CA LYS A 2 35.87 -3.55 -6.32
C LYS A 2 34.48 -2.95 -6.62
N HIS A 3 34.35 -1.94 -7.45
CA HIS A 3 33.08 -1.29 -7.78
C HIS A 3 32.28 -2.06 -8.85
N GLN A 4 32.93 -2.70 -9.79
CA GLN A 4 32.29 -3.56 -10.82
C GLN A 4 31.71 -4.83 -10.22
N ASN A 5 32.39 -5.46 -9.26
CA ASN A 5 31.87 -6.66 -8.59
C ASN A 5 30.60 -6.41 -7.73
N LYS A 6 30.41 -5.18 -7.21
CA LYS A 6 29.17 -4.80 -6.50
C LYS A 6 27.98 -4.59 -7.44
N LEU A 7 28.21 -4.08 -8.63
CA LEU A 7 27.17 -3.88 -9.64
C LEU A 7 26.73 -5.21 -10.24
N THR A 8 27.66 -6.10 -10.57
CA THR A 8 27.34 -7.43 -11.08
C THR A 8 26.63 -8.30 -10.03
N GLY A 9 27.01 -8.20 -8.74
CA GLY A 9 26.28 -8.87 -7.66
C GLY A 9 24.83 -8.39 -7.49
N LYS A 10 24.60 -7.07 -7.58
CA LYS A 10 23.25 -6.51 -7.51
C LYS A 10 22.41 -6.86 -8.75
N LEU A 11 22.99 -6.87 -9.94
CA LEU A 11 22.34 -7.30 -11.17
C LEU A 11 21.98 -8.80 -11.13
N LEU A 12 22.86 -9.61 -10.59
CA LEU A 12 22.62 -11.05 -10.43
C LEU A 12 21.52 -11.33 -9.40
N GLY A 13 21.47 -10.55 -8.30
CA GLY A 13 20.39 -10.59 -7.31
C GLY A 13 19.04 -10.19 -7.92
N LEU A 14 18.99 -9.08 -8.66
CA LEU A 14 17.80 -8.64 -9.40
C LEU A 14 17.35 -9.68 -10.43
N ALA A 15 18.26 -10.29 -11.17
CA ALA A 15 17.93 -11.34 -12.13
C ALA A 15 17.34 -12.58 -11.44
N LYS A 16 17.92 -13.02 -10.33
CA LYS A 16 17.36 -14.12 -9.52
C LYS A 16 15.98 -13.82 -8.99
N THR A 17 15.74 -12.58 -8.53
CA THR A 17 14.44 -12.13 -8.02
C THR A 17 13.36 -12.15 -9.12
N LEU A 18 13.71 -11.78 -10.35
CA LEU A 18 12.78 -11.76 -11.49
C LEU A 18 12.48 -13.14 -12.07
N VAL A 19 13.35 -14.14 -11.86
CA VAL A 19 13.16 -15.49 -12.42
C VAL A 19 11.85 -16.12 -11.93
N ILE A 20 11.52 -16.02 -10.64
CA ILE A 20 10.30 -16.66 -10.10
C ILE A 20 9.03 -16.05 -10.67
N PRO A 21 8.79 -14.71 -10.62
CA PRO A 21 7.59 -14.12 -11.22
C PRO A 21 7.48 -14.39 -12.72
N VAL A 22 8.60 -14.33 -13.45
CA VAL A 22 8.62 -14.61 -14.90
C VAL A 22 8.31 -16.08 -15.18
N ALA A 23 8.90 -17.02 -14.43
CA ALA A 23 8.62 -18.44 -14.59
C ALA A 23 7.15 -18.77 -14.32
N VAL A 24 6.57 -18.19 -13.26
CA VAL A 24 5.14 -18.34 -12.94
C VAL A 24 4.28 -17.76 -14.08
N TYR A 25 4.63 -16.58 -14.58
CA TYR A 25 3.89 -15.95 -15.68
C TYR A 25 3.94 -16.78 -16.96
N VAL A 26 5.12 -17.31 -17.32
CA VAL A 26 5.30 -18.19 -18.48
C VAL A 26 4.52 -19.49 -18.32
N LEU A 27 4.56 -20.09 -17.14
CA LEU A 27 3.81 -21.33 -16.84
C LEU A 27 2.31 -21.12 -17.03
N PHE A 28 1.75 -20.05 -16.48
CA PHE A 28 0.33 -19.71 -16.71
C PHE A 28 0.04 -19.32 -18.16
N GLY A 29 0.99 -18.67 -18.84
CA GLY A 29 0.89 -18.35 -20.26
C GLY A 29 0.75 -19.60 -21.14
N ILE A 30 1.53 -20.63 -20.85
CA ILE A 30 1.47 -21.94 -21.56
C ILE A 30 0.16 -22.65 -21.23
N LEU A 31 -0.23 -22.73 -19.95
CA LEU A 31 -1.48 -23.36 -19.50
C LEU A 31 -2.73 -22.67 -20.09
N SER A 32 -2.65 -21.36 -20.34
CA SER A 32 -3.73 -20.56 -20.92
C SER A 32 -3.80 -20.67 -22.47
N GLY A 33 -3.02 -21.54 -23.09
CA GLY A 33 -2.98 -21.68 -24.57
C GLY A 33 -2.46 -20.44 -25.27
N GLY A 34 -1.50 -19.71 -24.65
CA GLY A 34 -0.85 -18.53 -25.23
C GLY A 34 -1.65 -17.21 -25.13
N ARG A 35 -2.88 -17.23 -24.60
CA ARG A 35 -3.72 -16.02 -24.50
C ARG A 35 -3.10 -14.93 -23.62
N MET A 36 -2.30 -15.29 -22.61
CA MET A 36 -1.62 -14.35 -21.73
C MET A 36 -0.42 -13.64 -22.37
N PHE A 37 0.13 -14.14 -23.47
CA PHE A 37 1.23 -13.48 -24.19
C PHE A 37 0.78 -12.33 -25.10
N ASN A 38 -0.51 -12.05 -25.16
CA ASN A 38 -1.02 -10.90 -25.91
C ASN A 38 -0.64 -9.60 -25.18
N SER A 39 -0.16 -8.58 -25.92
CA SER A 39 0.17 -7.25 -25.39
C SER A 39 -0.91 -6.66 -24.50
N ARG A 40 -2.18 -6.85 -24.86
CA ARG A 40 -3.31 -6.37 -24.05
C ARG A 40 -3.41 -7.07 -22.71
N ALA A 41 -3.13 -8.38 -22.65
CA ALA A 41 -3.15 -9.14 -21.40
C ALA A 41 -2.01 -8.69 -20.46
N ILE A 42 -0.79 -8.53 -21.00
CA ILE A 42 0.36 -8.02 -20.23
C ILE A 42 0.06 -6.65 -19.63
N LEU A 43 -0.46 -5.73 -20.44
CA LEU A 43 -0.82 -4.39 -20.00
C LEU A 43 -1.92 -4.41 -18.90
N THR A 44 -2.87 -5.33 -19.02
CA THR A 44 -3.94 -5.50 -18.01
C THR A 44 -3.36 -5.99 -16.69
N VAL A 45 -2.48 -6.99 -16.71
CA VAL A 45 -1.81 -7.52 -15.51
C VAL A 45 -0.97 -6.43 -14.83
N LEU A 46 -0.17 -5.69 -15.60
CA LEU A 46 0.63 -4.59 -15.07
C LEU A 46 -0.26 -3.51 -14.43
N ARG A 47 -1.38 -3.16 -15.07
CA ARG A 47 -2.32 -2.18 -14.54
C ARG A 47 -2.98 -2.65 -13.25
N GLN A 48 -3.38 -3.92 -13.15
CA GLN A 48 -3.96 -4.48 -11.94
C GLN A 48 -2.96 -4.55 -10.78
N ALA A 49 -1.67 -4.68 -11.04
CA ALA A 49 -0.63 -4.71 -10.03
C ALA A 49 -0.34 -3.34 -9.38
N ILE A 50 -0.74 -2.22 -10.00
CA ILE A 50 -0.40 -0.87 -9.52
C ILE A 50 -1.02 -0.58 -8.16
N GLN A 51 -2.31 -0.83 -7.99
CA GLN A 51 -3.03 -0.56 -6.75
C GLN A 51 -2.48 -1.39 -5.56
N PRO A 52 -2.33 -2.73 -5.65
CA PRO A 52 -1.70 -3.52 -4.60
C PRO A 52 -0.28 -3.06 -4.27
N SER A 53 0.49 -2.60 -5.26
CA SER A 53 1.86 -2.11 -5.03
C SER A 53 1.88 -0.85 -4.15
N ILE A 54 0.94 0.07 -4.32
CA ILE A 54 0.86 1.27 -3.46
C ILE A 54 0.43 0.90 -2.04
N ILE A 55 -0.50 -0.03 -1.89
CA ILE A 55 -0.89 -0.58 -0.57
C ILE A 55 0.32 -1.27 0.09
N CYS A 56 1.10 -2.01 -0.70
CA CYS A 56 2.35 -2.65 -0.25
C CYS A 56 3.32 -1.63 0.36
N TYR A 57 3.50 -0.43 -0.22
CA TYR A 57 4.35 0.62 0.36
C TYR A 57 3.86 1.07 1.74
N ALA A 58 2.55 1.26 1.91
CA ALA A 58 1.97 1.63 3.20
C ALA A 58 2.19 0.53 4.26
N LEU A 59 1.98 -0.73 3.89
CA LEU A 59 2.15 -1.88 4.78
C LEU A 59 3.62 -2.13 5.13
N LEU A 60 4.54 -1.96 4.17
CA LEU A 60 5.98 -2.14 4.37
C LEU A 60 6.50 -1.19 5.46
N LEU A 61 6.07 0.07 5.46
CA LEU A 61 6.44 1.05 6.49
C LEU A 61 6.00 0.57 7.89
N GLY A 62 4.79 0.02 8.03
CA GLY A 62 4.29 -0.54 9.27
C GLY A 62 5.07 -1.77 9.72
N MET A 63 5.28 -2.71 8.79
CA MET A 63 6.00 -3.96 9.08
C MET A 63 7.46 -3.72 9.45
N SER A 64 8.09 -2.66 8.92
CA SER A 64 9.47 -2.28 9.29
C SER A 64 9.64 -1.98 10.78
N ILE A 65 8.59 -1.60 11.50
CA ILE A 65 8.59 -1.36 12.95
C ILE A 65 7.79 -2.41 13.73
N GLY A 66 7.47 -3.54 13.09
CA GLY A 66 6.74 -4.65 13.69
C GLY A 66 5.23 -4.40 13.86
N MET A 67 4.66 -3.45 13.14
CA MET A 67 3.23 -3.12 13.18
C MET A 67 2.52 -3.67 11.94
N MET A 68 1.71 -4.72 12.11
CA MET A 68 0.84 -5.22 11.06
C MET A 68 -0.53 -4.53 11.14
N ASN A 69 -0.84 -3.71 10.13
CA ASN A 69 -2.11 -3.00 10.04
C ASN A 69 -3.09 -3.74 9.13
N PHE A 70 -4.00 -4.50 9.73
CA PHE A 70 -5.06 -5.20 8.99
C PHE A 70 -6.20 -4.27 8.55
N GLY A 71 -6.26 -3.04 9.06
CA GLY A 71 -7.25 -2.05 8.66
C GLY A 71 -6.98 -1.35 7.32
N ALA A 72 -5.82 -1.59 6.68
CA ALA A 72 -5.43 -0.88 5.46
C ALA A 72 -6.46 -1.00 4.33
N GLY A 73 -7.09 -2.18 4.15
CA GLY A 73 -8.13 -2.40 3.15
C GLY A 73 -9.39 -1.56 3.41
N SER A 74 -9.82 -1.46 4.67
CA SER A 74 -10.98 -0.65 5.03
C SER A 74 -10.73 0.85 4.85
N PHE A 75 -9.50 1.33 5.09
CA PHE A 75 -9.14 2.72 4.79
C PHE A 75 -9.26 3.03 3.30
N VAL A 76 -8.79 2.12 2.44
CA VAL A 76 -8.91 2.27 0.98
C VAL A 76 -10.38 2.34 0.55
N ILE A 77 -11.22 1.41 0.99
CA ILE A 77 -12.64 1.37 0.60
C ILE A 77 -13.41 2.55 1.18
N CYS A 78 -13.20 2.86 2.47
CA CYS A 78 -13.82 3.99 3.14
C CYS A 78 -13.47 5.31 2.44
N ALA A 79 -12.18 5.53 2.17
CA ALA A 79 -11.70 6.72 1.49
C ALA A 79 -12.20 6.81 0.03
N ALA A 80 -12.31 5.68 -0.68
CA ALA A 80 -12.83 5.63 -2.03
C ALA A 80 -14.31 6.02 -2.09
N ILE A 81 -15.15 5.44 -1.22
CA ILE A 81 -16.59 5.69 -1.23
C ILE A 81 -16.91 7.10 -0.72
N ILE A 82 -16.42 7.48 0.46
CA ILE A 82 -16.73 8.78 1.06
C ILE A 82 -16.06 9.90 0.25
N GLY A 83 -14.81 9.71 -0.18
CA GLY A 83 -14.10 10.71 -0.99
C GLY A 83 -14.79 10.99 -2.32
N ASN A 84 -15.21 9.94 -3.03
CA ASN A 84 -15.97 10.10 -4.27
C ASN A 84 -17.37 10.67 -4.04
N GLY A 85 -18.05 10.22 -2.97
CA GLY A 85 -19.37 10.74 -2.60
C GLY A 85 -19.33 12.24 -2.33
N LEU A 86 -18.38 12.71 -1.52
CA LEU A 86 -18.19 14.15 -1.24
C LEU A 86 -17.79 14.94 -2.48
N SER A 87 -16.92 14.39 -3.33
CA SER A 87 -16.53 15.02 -4.59
C SER A 87 -17.73 15.24 -5.52
N ASN A 88 -18.61 14.23 -5.63
CA ASN A 88 -19.82 14.32 -6.44
C ASN A 88 -20.83 15.33 -5.87
N MET A 89 -20.99 15.37 -4.54
CA MET A 89 -21.89 16.34 -3.89
C MET A 89 -21.45 17.79 -4.09
N LEU A 90 -20.13 18.03 -4.06
CA LEU A 90 -19.54 19.36 -4.22
C LEU A 90 -19.29 19.75 -5.69
N GLY A 91 -19.46 18.83 -6.62
CA GLY A 91 -19.23 19.05 -8.05
C GLY A 91 -17.77 19.34 -8.44
N TRP A 92 -16.81 18.99 -7.57
CA TRP A 92 -15.38 19.27 -7.80
C TRP A 92 -14.72 18.28 -8.78
N GLY A 93 -15.43 17.27 -9.20
CA GLY A 93 -14.92 16.29 -10.15
C GLY A 93 -13.69 15.56 -9.64
N LEU A 94 -12.69 15.39 -10.51
CA LEU A 94 -11.50 14.62 -10.23
C LEU A 94 -10.57 15.22 -9.15
N PRO A 95 -10.28 16.54 -9.13
CA PRO A 95 -9.47 17.11 -8.05
C PRO A 95 -10.12 16.92 -6.67
N GLY A 96 -11.45 16.99 -6.60
CA GLY A 96 -12.20 16.71 -5.38
C GLY A 96 -12.04 15.26 -4.93
N LEU A 97 -12.12 14.30 -5.86
CA LEU A 97 -11.92 12.89 -5.54
C LEU A 97 -10.53 12.66 -4.91
N VAL A 98 -9.48 13.19 -5.52
CA VAL A 98 -8.10 13.03 -5.00
C VAL A 98 -7.95 13.67 -3.63
N PHE A 99 -8.44 14.90 -3.47
CA PHE A 99 -8.34 15.63 -2.21
C PHE A 99 -9.10 14.94 -1.07
N PHE A 100 -10.38 14.62 -1.29
CA PHE A 100 -11.20 13.99 -0.25
C PHE A 100 -10.79 12.56 0.06
N ALA A 101 -10.38 11.76 -0.93
CA ALA A 101 -9.91 10.41 -0.66
C ALA A 101 -8.64 10.40 0.20
N ILE A 102 -7.68 11.28 -0.09
CA ILE A 102 -6.47 11.42 0.74
C ILE A 102 -6.84 11.94 2.14
N LEU A 103 -7.71 12.95 2.22
CA LEU A 103 -8.14 13.52 3.50
C LEU A 103 -8.81 12.47 4.40
N ILE A 104 -9.79 11.72 3.87
CA ILE A 104 -10.49 10.67 4.62
C ILE A 104 -9.54 9.57 5.06
N SER A 105 -8.65 9.12 4.18
CA SER A 105 -7.65 8.12 4.53
C SER A 105 -6.72 8.61 5.64
N LEU A 106 -6.29 9.87 5.61
CA LEU A 106 -5.49 10.48 6.67
C LEU A 106 -6.26 10.56 8.00
N ILE A 107 -7.54 10.92 7.97
CA ILE A 107 -8.40 10.95 9.17
C ILE A 107 -8.53 9.54 9.76
N CYS A 108 -8.84 8.52 8.96
CA CYS A 108 -8.91 7.14 9.42
C CYS A 108 -7.58 6.67 10.03
N SER A 109 -6.47 7.01 9.38
CA SER A 109 -5.13 6.69 9.86
C SER A 109 -4.75 7.44 11.13
N ALA A 110 -5.16 8.70 11.27
CA ALA A 110 -4.95 9.50 12.49
C ALA A 110 -5.73 8.90 13.67
N ILE A 111 -7.01 8.55 13.47
CA ILE A 111 -7.83 7.90 14.50
C ILE A 111 -7.18 6.58 14.92
N MET A 112 -6.76 5.77 13.96
CA MET A 112 -6.08 4.50 14.24
C MET A 112 -4.76 4.70 15.02
N GLY A 113 -3.94 5.67 14.62
CA GLY A 113 -2.67 5.98 15.27
C GLY A 113 -2.84 6.52 16.69
N LEU A 114 -3.85 7.37 16.91
CA LEU A 114 -4.18 7.89 18.25
C LEU A 114 -4.68 6.77 19.18
N LEU A 115 -5.61 5.94 18.70
CA LEU A 115 -6.13 4.80 19.47
C LEU A 115 -5.03 3.80 19.79
N TYR A 116 -4.12 3.54 18.84
CA TYR A 116 -2.99 2.64 19.08
C TYR A 116 -2.08 3.12 20.19
N ASN A 117 -1.74 4.41 20.21
CA ASN A 117 -0.90 4.98 21.25
C ASN A 117 -1.61 5.05 22.61
N TRP A 118 -2.93 5.26 22.60
CA TRP A 118 -3.72 5.38 23.84
C TRP A 118 -4.00 4.02 24.48
N LEU A 119 -4.46 3.04 23.69
CA LEU A 119 -4.87 1.72 24.19
C LEU A 119 -3.69 0.79 24.47
N ARG A 120 -2.54 1.00 23.82
CA ARG A 120 -1.32 0.17 23.95
C ARG A 120 -1.55 -1.34 23.74
N VAL A 121 -2.54 -1.69 22.92
CA VAL A 121 -2.83 -3.08 22.53
C VAL A 121 -2.04 -3.48 21.30
N PRO A 122 -1.85 -4.79 21.03
CA PRO A 122 -1.22 -5.24 19.78
C PRO A 122 -1.91 -4.65 18.55
N CYS A 123 -1.11 -4.14 17.58
CA CYS A 123 -1.63 -3.46 16.39
C CYS A 123 -2.61 -4.34 15.60
N MET A 124 -2.37 -5.65 15.53
CA MET A 124 -3.25 -6.60 14.83
C MET A 124 -4.66 -6.60 15.41
N VAL A 125 -4.80 -6.67 16.74
CA VAL A 125 -6.11 -6.75 17.41
C VAL A 125 -6.88 -5.45 17.20
N LEU A 126 -6.21 -4.32 17.43
CA LEU A 126 -6.83 -3.01 17.22
C LEU A 126 -7.25 -2.79 15.77
N SER A 127 -6.38 -3.16 14.82
CA SER A 127 -6.66 -2.94 13.40
C SER A 127 -7.82 -3.79 12.88
N LEU A 128 -7.99 -5.03 13.37
CA LEU A 128 -9.15 -5.86 13.04
C LEU A 128 -10.46 -5.28 13.59
N GLY A 129 -10.46 -4.80 14.84
CA GLY A 129 -11.63 -4.15 15.42
C GLY A 129 -12.00 -2.86 14.67
N MET A 130 -11.01 -2.00 14.40
CA MET A 130 -11.22 -0.75 13.67
C MET A 130 -11.59 -0.96 12.20
N MET A 131 -11.16 -2.06 11.59
CA MET A 131 -11.56 -2.44 10.25
C MET A 131 -13.08 -2.53 10.11
N LEU A 132 -13.78 -3.18 11.05
CA LEU A 132 -15.23 -3.27 11.05
C LEU A 132 -15.90 -1.90 11.20
N VAL A 133 -15.33 -1.04 12.04
CA VAL A 133 -15.82 0.33 12.23
C VAL A 133 -15.70 1.12 10.92
N PHE A 134 -14.53 1.10 10.28
CA PHE A 134 -14.31 1.82 9.03
C PHE A 134 -15.04 1.22 7.82
N GLU A 135 -15.37 -0.08 7.84
CA GLU A 135 -16.26 -0.69 6.83
C GLU A 135 -17.71 -0.23 6.97
N SER A 136 -18.16 0.06 8.19
CA SER A 136 -19.53 0.52 8.43
C SER A 136 -19.73 2.00 8.12
N MET A 137 -18.70 2.84 8.25
CA MET A 137 -18.79 4.28 8.02
C MET A 137 -19.34 4.66 6.63
N PRO A 138 -18.82 4.13 5.51
CA PRO A 138 -19.33 4.46 4.18
C PRO A 138 -20.82 4.14 4.02
N ARG A 139 -21.30 3.09 4.68
CA ARG A 139 -22.70 2.68 4.63
C ARG A 139 -23.63 3.69 5.28
N VAL A 140 -23.18 4.36 6.35
CA VAL A 140 -23.96 5.39 7.04
C VAL A 140 -24.09 6.65 6.18
N PHE A 141 -23.00 7.09 5.53
CA PHE A 141 -22.98 8.30 4.73
C PHE A 141 -23.49 8.08 3.30
N PHE A 142 -23.18 6.94 2.69
CA PHE A 142 -23.52 6.60 1.30
C PHE A 142 -24.03 5.14 1.21
N PRO A 143 -25.33 4.88 1.56
CA PRO A 143 -25.88 3.51 1.62
C PRO A 143 -25.79 2.74 0.30
N GLY A 144 -25.80 3.43 -0.84
CA GLY A 144 -25.70 2.85 -2.18
C GLY A 144 -24.28 2.58 -2.67
N GLY A 145 -23.26 2.87 -1.85
CA GLY A 145 -21.88 2.91 -2.32
C GLY A 145 -21.61 4.19 -3.15
N ALA A 146 -20.53 4.18 -3.93
CA ALA A 146 -20.17 5.31 -4.78
C ALA A 146 -19.91 4.86 -6.21
N VAL A 147 -20.33 5.68 -7.15
CA VAL A 147 -20.09 5.51 -8.59
C VAL A 147 -19.27 6.71 -9.07
N ILE A 148 -18.18 6.43 -9.79
CA ILE A 148 -17.37 7.50 -10.38
C ILE A 148 -18.00 7.97 -11.69
N ALA A 149 -18.00 9.26 -11.95
CA ALA A 149 -18.35 9.78 -13.26
C ALA A 149 -17.32 9.30 -14.30
N THR A 150 -17.79 8.91 -15.48
CA THR A 150 -16.96 8.32 -16.55
C THR A 150 -15.80 9.23 -16.95
N GLU A 151 -15.97 10.53 -16.82
CA GLU A 151 -14.96 11.56 -17.08
C GLU A 151 -13.82 11.51 -16.06
N ASN A 152 -14.09 11.10 -14.82
CA ASN A 152 -13.12 11.05 -13.73
C ASN A 152 -12.39 9.70 -13.64
N ALA A 153 -12.79 8.69 -14.41
CA ALA A 153 -12.19 7.36 -14.40
C ALA A 153 -10.86 7.27 -15.18
N PHE A 154 -10.36 8.37 -15.75
CA PHE A 154 -9.18 8.33 -16.62
C PHE A 154 -7.86 8.09 -15.85
N LEU A 155 -7.81 8.35 -14.54
CA LEU A 155 -6.60 8.10 -13.74
C LEU A 155 -6.17 6.63 -13.72
N ALA A 156 -7.13 5.71 -13.82
CA ALA A 156 -6.82 4.29 -13.95
C ALA A 156 -6.52 3.88 -15.40
N ARG A 157 -6.62 4.78 -16.39
CA ARG A 157 -6.28 4.51 -17.79
C ARG A 157 -4.81 4.80 -18.07
N GLN A 158 -4.27 4.17 -19.10
CA GLN A 158 -2.93 4.47 -19.60
C GLN A 158 -2.91 5.85 -20.28
N PRO A 159 -1.82 6.63 -20.10
CA PRO A 159 -0.58 6.33 -19.39
C PRO A 159 -0.60 6.73 -17.90
N TRP A 160 -1.65 7.41 -17.40
CA TRP A 160 -1.69 8.08 -16.10
C TRP A 160 -1.45 7.15 -14.90
N CYS A 161 -1.97 5.92 -14.96
CA CYS A 161 -1.77 4.96 -13.87
C CYS A 161 -0.28 4.62 -13.64
N PHE A 162 0.52 4.51 -14.71
CA PHE A 162 1.96 4.26 -14.60
C PHE A 162 2.73 5.48 -14.07
N VAL A 163 2.30 6.69 -14.45
CA VAL A 163 2.88 7.95 -13.93
C VAL A 163 2.66 8.06 -12.43
N ILE A 164 1.44 7.77 -11.96
CA ILE A 164 1.12 7.78 -10.52
C ILE A 164 1.96 6.73 -9.79
N MET A 165 2.08 5.51 -10.34
CA MET A 165 2.91 4.46 -9.75
C MET A 165 4.38 4.90 -9.63
N ALA A 166 4.95 5.45 -10.69
CA ALA A 166 6.34 5.93 -10.70
C ALA A 166 6.54 7.08 -9.69
N ALA A 167 5.58 8.01 -9.62
CA ALA A 167 5.60 9.10 -8.65
C ALA A 167 5.55 8.56 -7.21
N MET A 168 4.64 7.62 -6.92
CA MET A 168 4.51 7.03 -5.58
C MET A 168 5.74 6.20 -5.18
N MET A 169 6.35 5.51 -6.14
CA MET A 169 7.63 4.81 -5.91
C MET A 169 8.76 5.80 -5.59
N ALA A 170 8.84 6.92 -6.31
CA ALA A 170 9.82 7.97 -6.02
C ALA A 170 9.59 8.61 -4.64
N VAL A 171 8.34 8.91 -4.29
CA VAL A 171 7.96 9.45 -2.97
C VAL A 171 8.32 8.45 -1.86
N PHE A 172 8.00 7.17 -2.04
CA PHE A 172 8.38 6.13 -1.08
C PHE A 172 9.91 6.05 -0.91
N TYR A 173 10.66 6.03 -2.01
CA TYR A 173 12.11 6.01 -1.98
C TYR A 173 12.70 7.20 -1.23
N ILE A 174 12.18 8.42 -1.47
CA ILE A 174 12.62 9.63 -0.78
C ILE A 174 12.30 9.52 0.72
N ILE A 175 11.06 9.17 1.08
CA ILE A 175 10.63 9.06 2.48
C ILE A 175 11.48 8.03 3.22
N TYR A 176 11.68 6.84 2.64
CA TYR A 176 12.37 5.74 3.29
C TYR A 176 13.89 5.92 3.37
N ASN A 177 14.54 6.48 2.32
CA ASN A 177 15.99 6.55 2.22
C ASN A 177 16.59 7.92 2.53
N LYS A 178 15.84 9.01 2.34
CA LYS A 178 16.38 10.37 2.39
C LYS A 178 15.88 11.16 3.59
N THR A 179 14.84 10.71 4.30
CA THR A 179 14.30 11.46 5.44
C THR A 179 14.81 10.92 6.78
N PRO A 180 14.89 11.78 7.82
CA PRO A 180 15.17 11.33 9.20
C PRO A 180 14.16 10.28 9.69
N TYR A 181 12.90 10.37 9.23
CA TYR A 181 11.84 9.42 9.53
C TYR A 181 12.20 7.99 9.07
N GLY A 182 12.69 7.82 7.83
CA GLY A 182 13.11 6.51 7.33
C GLY A 182 14.31 5.93 8.08
N HIS A 183 15.23 6.78 8.57
CA HIS A 183 16.33 6.34 9.43
C HIS A 183 15.82 5.86 10.79
N ASN A 184 14.87 6.59 11.39
CA ASN A 184 14.28 6.23 12.68
C ASN A 184 13.49 4.91 12.60
N ILE A 185 12.74 4.69 11.51
CA ILE A 185 12.02 3.42 11.28
C ILE A 185 13.00 2.25 11.25
N ARG A 186 14.09 2.36 10.50
CA ARG A 186 15.11 1.30 10.42
C ARG A 186 15.82 1.05 11.74
N ALA A 187 16.08 2.11 12.52
CA ALA A 187 16.65 1.98 13.86
C ALA A 187 15.71 1.21 14.80
N ILE A 188 14.41 1.53 14.81
CA ILE A 188 13.40 0.83 15.62
C ILE A 188 13.22 -0.61 15.15
N GLY A 189 13.18 -0.84 13.83
CA GLY A 189 13.04 -2.17 13.26
C GLY A 189 14.22 -3.11 13.57
N SER A 190 15.44 -2.56 13.72
CA SER A 190 16.61 -3.36 14.08
C SER A 190 16.61 -3.75 15.56
N ASN A 191 16.35 -2.79 16.45
CA ASN A 191 16.26 -3.06 17.90
C ASN A 191 15.51 -1.92 18.62
N GLN A 192 14.29 -2.22 19.07
CA GLN A 192 13.42 -1.26 19.71
C GLN A 192 13.98 -0.73 21.06
N SER A 193 14.64 -1.59 21.84
CA SER A 193 15.21 -1.18 23.14
C SER A 193 16.43 -0.25 22.97
N VAL A 194 17.26 -0.50 21.95
CA VAL A 194 18.40 0.38 21.62
C VAL A 194 17.90 1.73 21.10
N ALA A 195 16.84 1.73 20.28
CA ALA A 195 16.24 2.96 19.77
C ALA A 195 15.67 3.82 20.91
N LEU A 196 15.04 3.21 21.92
CA LEU A 196 14.58 3.90 23.13
C LEU A 196 15.75 4.49 23.92
N ALA A 197 16.81 3.72 24.14
CA ALA A 197 18.02 4.18 24.83
C ALA A 197 18.70 5.35 24.11
N ALA A 198 18.58 5.40 22.77
CA ALA A 198 19.04 6.52 21.96
C ALA A 198 18.11 7.76 22.01
N GLY A 199 17.06 7.75 22.82
CA GLY A 199 16.15 8.88 23.03
C GLY A 199 15.06 9.04 21.97
N LEU A 200 14.82 8.04 21.11
CA LEU A 200 13.77 8.11 20.11
C LEU A 200 12.37 7.95 20.76
N ASN A 201 11.48 8.88 20.43
CA ASN A 201 10.09 8.80 20.90
C ASN A 201 9.28 7.86 20.02
N LEU A 202 9.06 6.63 20.51
CA LEU A 202 8.37 5.58 19.76
C LEU A 202 6.93 5.96 19.40
N ASP A 203 6.18 6.61 20.30
CA ASP A 203 4.79 6.95 20.10
C ASP A 203 4.63 7.95 18.95
N LYS A 204 5.52 8.95 18.89
CA LYS A 204 5.54 9.90 17.76
C LYS A 204 5.86 9.21 16.44
N ILE A 205 6.84 8.31 16.43
CA ILE A 205 7.25 7.63 15.21
C ILE A 205 6.16 6.66 14.73
N LYS A 206 5.51 5.94 15.64
CA LYS A 206 4.37 5.06 15.33
C LYS A 206 3.19 5.85 14.77
N PHE A 207 2.84 6.98 15.39
CA PHE A 207 1.78 7.86 14.88
C PHE A 207 2.10 8.39 13.48
N THR A 208 3.33 8.90 13.28
CA THR A 208 3.78 9.37 11.96
C THR A 208 3.73 8.26 10.91
N ASN A 209 4.04 7.01 11.32
CA ASN A 209 3.94 5.85 10.44
C ASN A 209 2.52 5.61 9.94
N PHE A 210 1.51 5.73 10.82
CA PHE A 210 0.11 5.65 10.41
C PHE A 210 -0.26 6.78 9.43
N MET A 211 0.22 8.01 9.69
CA MET A 211 -0.06 9.15 8.81
C MET A 211 0.55 8.98 7.42
N VAL A 212 1.82 8.59 7.34
CA VAL A 212 2.48 8.33 6.06
C VAL A 212 1.83 7.15 5.33
N GLY A 213 1.53 6.08 6.05
CA GLY A 213 0.77 4.94 5.51
C GLY A 213 -0.60 5.37 4.98
N GLY A 214 -1.32 6.21 5.73
CA GLY A 214 -2.62 6.78 5.33
C GLY A 214 -2.55 7.59 4.04
N PHE A 215 -1.48 8.34 3.83
CA PHE A 215 -1.28 9.05 2.56
C PHE A 215 -1.19 8.07 1.37
N PHE A 216 -0.38 7.02 1.47
CA PHE A 216 -0.29 5.99 0.42
C PHE A 216 -1.62 5.27 0.20
N LEU A 217 -2.35 4.95 1.27
CA LEU A 217 -3.67 4.30 1.18
C LEU A 217 -4.72 5.23 0.55
N GLY A 218 -4.63 6.55 0.79
CA GLY A 218 -5.49 7.53 0.14
C GLY A 218 -5.29 7.59 -1.38
N VAL A 219 -4.04 7.56 -1.84
CA VAL A 219 -3.74 7.48 -3.28
C VAL A 219 -4.19 6.13 -3.87
N ALA A 220 -4.00 5.03 -3.13
CA ALA A 220 -4.51 3.72 -3.54
C ALA A 220 -6.05 3.72 -3.66
N ALA A 221 -6.77 4.44 -2.78
CA ALA A 221 -8.23 4.59 -2.83
C ALA A 221 -8.71 5.31 -4.09
N VAL A 222 -8.00 6.35 -4.53
CA VAL A 222 -8.29 7.04 -5.79
C VAL A 222 -8.17 6.11 -6.98
N LEU A 223 -7.08 5.32 -7.04
CA LEU A 223 -6.87 4.36 -8.11
C LEU A 223 -7.87 3.21 -8.05
N TYR A 224 -8.20 2.75 -6.84
CA TYR A 224 -9.21 1.73 -6.63
C TYR A 224 -10.57 2.16 -7.18
N MET A 225 -11.02 3.36 -6.81
CA MET A 225 -12.27 3.94 -7.30
C MET A 225 -12.26 4.12 -8.82
N SER A 226 -11.15 4.63 -9.37
CA SER A 226 -11.02 4.83 -10.82
C SER A 226 -10.94 3.53 -11.61
N ALA A 227 -10.40 2.46 -11.02
CA ALA A 227 -10.28 1.15 -11.68
C ALA A 227 -11.61 0.36 -11.65
N GLN A 228 -12.32 0.41 -10.54
CA GLN A 228 -13.58 -0.32 -10.34
C GLN A 228 -14.78 0.39 -10.97
N GLY A 229 -14.74 1.71 -11.11
CA GLY A 229 -15.84 2.52 -11.62
C GLY A 229 -17.03 2.62 -10.67
N LYS A 230 -17.37 1.53 -9.98
CA LYS A 230 -18.40 1.47 -8.95
C LYS A 230 -17.86 0.65 -7.76
N VAL A 231 -17.88 1.25 -6.60
CA VAL A 231 -17.50 0.59 -5.34
C VAL A 231 -18.73 0.49 -4.43
N GLN A 232 -19.06 -0.73 -4.04
CA GLN A 232 -20.16 -0.99 -3.13
C GLN A 232 -19.67 -1.05 -1.69
N ASN A 233 -20.59 -0.80 -0.76
CA ASN A 233 -20.31 -0.97 0.66
C ASN A 233 -20.02 -2.43 0.98
N VAL A 234 -18.92 -2.67 1.63
CA VAL A 234 -18.47 -3.99 2.05
C VAL A 234 -18.82 -4.19 3.51
N SER A 235 -18.96 -5.44 3.94
CA SER A 235 -19.26 -5.81 5.33
C SER A 235 -18.62 -7.15 5.66
N ALA A 236 -18.58 -7.45 6.94
CA ALA A 236 -18.09 -8.73 7.44
C ALA A 236 -16.63 -9.04 7.03
N LEU A 237 -15.75 -8.04 7.19
CA LEU A 237 -14.33 -8.12 6.84
C LEU A 237 -14.05 -8.26 5.32
N GLY A 238 -15.00 -7.86 4.47
CA GLY A 238 -14.82 -7.96 3.02
C GLY A 238 -13.72 -7.06 2.46
N SER A 239 -13.30 -6.00 3.18
CA SER A 239 -12.14 -5.18 2.83
C SER A 239 -10.80 -5.92 3.00
N MET A 240 -10.84 -7.08 3.70
CA MET A 240 -9.64 -7.89 3.92
C MET A 240 -9.00 -8.39 2.61
N ALA A 241 -9.81 -8.64 1.57
CA ALA A 241 -9.30 -9.02 0.26
C ALA A 241 -8.35 -7.97 -0.32
N VAL A 242 -8.74 -6.69 -0.28
CA VAL A 242 -7.92 -5.57 -0.79
C VAL A 242 -6.62 -5.43 0.01
N MET A 243 -6.68 -5.66 1.31
CA MET A 243 -5.50 -5.64 2.16
C MET A 243 -4.58 -6.83 1.87
N MET A 244 -5.14 -8.03 1.68
CA MET A 244 -4.37 -9.25 1.42
C MET A 244 -3.55 -9.14 0.13
N ASP A 245 -4.07 -8.50 -0.91
CA ASP A 245 -3.32 -8.23 -2.14
C ASP A 245 -2.03 -7.43 -1.84
N GLY A 246 -2.11 -6.43 -0.96
CA GLY A 246 -0.95 -5.67 -0.51
C GLY A 246 0.03 -6.50 0.34
N PHE A 247 -0.47 -7.30 1.29
CA PHE A 247 0.37 -8.18 2.11
C PHE A 247 1.09 -9.23 1.28
N MET A 248 0.42 -9.85 0.30
CA MET A 248 1.06 -10.77 -0.63
C MET A 248 2.26 -10.12 -1.33
N GLY A 249 2.11 -8.86 -1.77
CA GLY A 249 3.21 -8.10 -2.34
C GLY A 249 4.38 -7.90 -1.38
N VAL A 250 4.11 -7.55 -0.11
CA VAL A 250 5.16 -7.39 0.92
C VAL A 250 5.87 -8.72 1.19
N PHE A 251 5.13 -9.81 1.44
CA PHE A 251 5.71 -11.12 1.74
C PHE A 251 6.52 -11.66 0.57
N LEU A 252 6.03 -11.55 -0.65
CA LEU A 252 6.80 -11.93 -1.84
C LEU A 252 8.07 -11.10 -1.98
N GLY A 253 7.98 -9.78 -1.75
CA GLY A 253 9.15 -8.91 -1.74
C GLY A 253 10.21 -9.33 -0.71
N MET A 254 9.78 -9.65 0.52
CA MET A 254 10.67 -10.13 1.59
C MET A 254 11.31 -11.48 1.24
N LEU A 255 10.54 -12.43 0.72
CA LEU A 255 11.06 -13.74 0.29
C LEU A 255 12.09 -13.59 -0.82
N LEU A 256 11.79 -12.77 -1.82
CA LEU A 256 12.68 -12.55 -2.95
C LEU A 256 13.98 -11.83 -2.53
N ALA A 257 13.89 -10.84 -1.63
CA ALA A 257 15.07 -10.17 -1.09
C ALA A 257 15.95 -11.12 -0.30
N ARG A 258 15.36 -12.00 0.52
CA ARG A 258 16.10 -13.04 1.25
C ARG A 258 16.78 -14.06 0.32
N TRP A 259 16.18 -14.34 -0.82
CA TRP A 259 16.73 -15.29 -1.80
C TRP A 259 17.89 -14.68 -2.61
N SER A 260 17.83 -13.36 -2.84
CA SER A 260 18.91 -12.64 -3.52
C SER A 260 20.15 -12.46 -2.65
N ASP A 261 19.98 -12.24 -1.34
CA ASP A 261 21.06 -12.05 -0.36
C ASP A 261 20.77 -12.82 0.94
N PRO A 262 21.17 -14.11 1.03
CA PRO A 262 20.92 -14.94 2.21
C PRO A 262 21.66 -14.47 3.48
N ALA A 263 22.60 -13.53 3.34
CA ALA A 263 23.35 -12.93 4.45
C ALA A 263 22.64 -11.72 5.09
N LEU A 264 21.55 -11.22 4.51
CA LEU A 264 20.79 -10.11 5.09
C LEU A 264 19.95 -10.61 6.27
N PRO A 265 20.15 -10.06 7.49
CA PRO A 265 19.26 -10.37 8.60
C PRO A 265 17.84 -9.88 8.26
N CYS A 266 16.83 -10.59 8.78
CA CYS A 266 15.40 -10.25 8.55
C CYS A 266 15.05 -8.78 8.83
N SER A 267 15.80 -8.14 9.74
CA SER A 267 15.68 -6.72 10.08
C SER A 267 16.18 -5.74 9.00
N ALA A 268 16.97 -6.21 8.02
CA ALA A 268 17.49 -5.36 6.95
C ALA A 268 16.63 -5.41 5.68
N VAL A 269 15.65 -6.31 5.65
CA VAL A 269 14.69 -6.50 4.54
C VAL A 269 13.40 -5.70 4.78
N CYS A 270 13.15 -5.34 6.03
CA CYS A 270 12.06 -4.43 6.43
C CYS A 270 12.45 -2.97 6.33
#